data_11f6c7a9153ee93996edf9b5352ba6eb
#
_entry.id   11f6c7a9153ee93996edf9b5352ba6eb
#
_cell.length_a   1.000
_cell.length_b   1.000
_cell.length_c   1.000
_cell.angle_alpha   90.00
_cell.angle_beta   90.00
_cell.angle_gamma   90.00
#
_symmetry.space_group_name_H-M   'P 1'
#
loop_
_entity.id
_entity.type
_entity.pdbx_description
1 polymer ?
#
loop_
_entity_poly.entity_id
_entity_poly.type
_entity_poly.pdbx_seq_one_letter_code
_entity_poly.pdbx_strand_id
1 'polypeptide(L)'
;MTIFRRHYHRVLLVLLLCLCSAGVSAQGIAKGADVSWLNQQAASTPPQVFRDAAGNTTDFIKLFKDVGGNAIRLRVWVNPAGGWNDGRDTLDKAKRAAAQGMRIMMDFHYSDSWADPGKQTKPAAWAGHSVTQLNTDVYSHIQGILQYLKDNGITVSWVQVGNEINSGMLWNEGKTPNFATLGQFINSGYNATKAVYPNAKVVVHLANGYDNANFRWFFDNLRSAGGKWDVIGMSHYPPVGSWQDYNNRLETNMRDMITRYGSDVVISEVGMDWQQAATTRAMLTNLLSRSNAIGSRVLGVFYWEPNAYPGWQGYTLGAVNNNGQLTEALQAF
;
A
#
# COMPACT_ATOMS: atom_id res chain seq x y z
N MET A 1 -71.03 18.81 51.11
CA MET A 1 -69.94 17.84 51.29
C MET A 1 -69.56 17.42 49.88
N THR A 2 -68.58 18.14 49.29
CA THR A 2 -68.28 18.10 47.85
C THR A 2 -66.89 17.43 47.63
N ILE A 3 -66.86 16.30 46.97
CA ILE A 3 -65.68 15.48 46.74
C ILE A 3 -65.05 15.97 45.46
N PHE A 4 -63.80 16.52 45.54
CA PHE A 4 -62.98 16.88 44.44
C PHE A 4 -62.30 15.60 43.84
N ARG A 5 -62.56 15.24 42.55
CA ARG A 5 -61.84 14.26 41.78
C ARG A 5 -60.69 14.95 41.08
N ARG A 6 -59.42 14.58 41.42
CA ARG A 6 -58.21 14.95 40.69
C ARG A 6 -58.00 13.99 39.50
N HIS A 7 -58.01 14.55 38.31
CA HIS A 7 -57.64 13.86 37.12
C HIS A 7 -56.10 14.01 36.91
N TYR A 8 -55.34 12.92 36.95
CA TYR A 8 -53.93 12.89 36.56
C TYR A 8 -53.84 12.63 35.06
N HIS A 9 -53.41 13.65 34.30
CA HIS A 9 -53.02 13.47 32.90
C HIS A 9 -51.62 12.90 32.87
N ARG A 10 -51.47 11.66 32.44
CA ARG A 10 -50.17 11.04 32.10
C ARG A 10 -49.79 11.54 30.71
N VAL A 11 -48.78 12.41 30.64
CA VAL A 11 -48.12 12.80 29.41
C VAL A 11 -47.11 11.68 29.06
N LEU A 12 -47.42 10.92 28.01
CA LEU A 12 -46.53 9.89 27.45
C LEU A 12 -45.52 10.59 26.54
N LEU A 13 -44.26 10.78 27.01
CA LEU A 13 -43.16 11.32 26.21
C LEU A 13 -42.61 10.19 25.35
N VAL A 14 -42.97 10.15 24.08
CA VAL A 14 -42.39 9.22 23.10
C VAL A 14 -41.06 9.82 22.62
N LEU A 15 -39.93 9.33 23.15
CA LEU A 15 -38.60 9.63 22.60
C LEU A 15 -38.46 8.86 21.27
N LEU A 16 -38.54 9.57 20.14
CA LEU A 16 -38.13 9.07 18.85
C LEU A 16 -36.60 9.05 18.81
N LEU A 17 -35.97 7.88 19.06
CA LEU A 17 -34.57 7.65 18.74
C LEU A 17 -34.43 7.53 17.21
N CYS A 18 -34.05 8.63 16.58
CA CYS A 18 -33.53 8.58 15.21
C CYS A 18 -32.19 7.86 15.22
N LEU A 19 -32.20 6.54 14.97
CA LEU A 19 -31.02 5.79 14.60
C LEU A 19 -30.58 6.28 13.20
N CYS A 20 -29.72 7.30 13.17
CA CYS A 20 -28.92 7.59 12.00
C CYS A 20 -27.97 6.39 11.79
N SER A 21 -28.42 5.36 11.08
CA SER A 21 -27.53 4.39 10.47
C SER A 21 -26.70 5.17 9.44
N ALA A 22 -25.52 5.65 9.86
CA ALA A 22 -24.51 6.05 8.92
C ALA A 22 -24.24 4.82 8.06
N GLY A 23 -24.82 4.77 6.87
CA GLY A 23 -24.53 3.78 5.88
C GLY A 23 -23.01 3.82 5.66
N VAL A 24 -22.30 2.77 6.09
CA VAL A 24 -20.93 2.55 5.67
C VAL A 24 -21.02 2.34 4.17
N SER A 25 -20.86 3.42 3.41
CA SER A 25 -20.66 3.32 1.97
C SER A 25 -19.50 2.35 1.78
N ALA A 26 -19.74 1.23 1.12
CA ALA A 26 -18.68 0.30 0.78
C ALA A 26 -17.61 1.09 0.02
N GLN A 27 -16.49 1.34 0.69
CA GLN A 27 -15.41 2.14 0.14
C GLN A 27 -14.89 1.37 -1.08
N GLY A 28 -15.05 1.95 -2.28
CA GLY A 28 -14.65 1.30 -3.52
C GLY A 28 -13.18 0.89 -3.52
N ILE A 29 -12.78 0.11 -4.52
CA ILE A 29 -11.39 -0.32 -4.74
C ILE A 29 -10.42 0.86 -4.59
N ALA A 30 -9.26 0.66 -3.95
CA ALA A 30 -8.23 1.69 -3.86
C ALA A 30 -7.64 1.94 -5.25
N LYS A 31 -7.68 3.21 -5.66
CA LYS A 31 -6.96 3.77 -6.80
C LYS A 31 -5.77 4.51 -6.20
N GLY A 32 -4.63 3.82 -6.14
CA GLY A 32 -3.50 4.24 -5.32
C GLY A 32 -2.27 4.65 -6.12
N ALA A 33 -1.37 5.37 -5.45
CA ALA A 33 -0.02 5.66 -5.94
C ALA A 33 1.00 5.48 -4.81
N ASP A 34 2.16 4.86 -5.11
CA ASP A 34 3.35 5.04 -4.29
C ASP A 34 3.97 6.39 -4.64
N VAL A 35 4.27 7.21 -3.64
CA VAL A 35 4.78 8.58 -3.83
C VAL A 35 5.97 8.85 -2.93
N SER A 36 6.75 7.84 -2.66
CA SER A 36 7.83 7.87 -1.68
C SER A 36 8.96 8.83 -2.04
N TRP A 37 9.15 9.13 -3.33
CA TRP A 37 10.16 10.08 -3.81
C TRP A 37 9.80 11.56 -3.70
N LEU A 38 8.54 11.94 -3.40
CA LEU A 38 8.08 13.33 -3.52
C LEU A 38 8.96 14.35 -2.82
N ASN A 39 9.35 14.11 -1.57
CA ASN A 39 10.16 15.07 -0.83
C ASN A 39 11.60 15.13 -1.34
N GLN A 40 12.16 14.00 -1.77
CA GLN A 40 13.48 13.95 -2.38
C GLN A 40 13.50 14.69 -3.73
N GLN A 41 12.45 14.57 -4.52
CA GLN A 41 12.27 15.33 -5.77
C GLN A 41 12.16 16.83 -5.51
N ALA A 42 11.39 17.24 -4.50
CA ALA A 42 11.26 18.66 -4.14
C ALA A 42 12.58 19.27 -3.65
N ALA A 43 13.45 18.47 -3.03
CA ALA A 43 14.77 18.89 -2.55
C ALA A 43 15.88 18.77 -3.59
N SER A 44 15.60 18.30 -4.80
CA SER A 44 16.60 18.18 -5.87
C SER A 44 17.05 19.54 -6.44
N THR A 45 18.16 19.52 -7.17
CA THR A 45 18.68 20.73 -7.82
C THR A 45 18.77 20.52 -9.33
N PRO A 46 17.93 21.19 -10.16
CA PRO A 46 16.79 22.02 -9.74
C PRO A 46 15.66 21.21 -9.09
N PRO A 47 14.84 21.84 -8.22
CA PRO A 47 13.67 21.16 -7.63
C PRO A 47 12.68 20.68 -8.70
N GLN A 48 12.20 19.46 -8.56
CA GLN A 48 11.11 18.97 -9.40
C GLN A 48 9.77 19.47 -8.85
N VAL A 49 8.99 20.11 -9.71
CA VAL A 49 7.70 20.70 -9.36
C VAL A 49 6.60 20.14 -10.23
N PHE A 50 5.43 19.90 -9.65
CA PHE A 50 4.28 19.37 -10.36
C PHE A 50 3.34 20.51 -10.78
N ARG A 51 2.63 20.31 -11.90
CA ARG A 51 1.78 21.34 -12.50
C ARG A 51 0.43 20.75 -12.89
N ASP A 52 -0.62 21.56 -12.70
CA ASP A 52 -1.95 21.28 -13.24
C ASP A 52 -1.99 21.46 -14.77
N ALA A 53 -3.16 21.20 -15.38
CA ALA A 53 -3.36 21.35 -16.81
C ALA A 53 -3.20 22.81 -17.31
N ALA A 54 -3.39 23.79 -16.44
CA ALA A 54 -3.19 25.21 -16.73
C ALA A 54 -1.72 25.67 -16.56
N GLY A 55 -0.84 24.76 -16.09
CA GLY A 55 0.58 25.03 -15.85
C GLY A 55 0.91 25.61 -14.48
N ASN A 56 -0.06 25.73 -13.58
CA ASN A 56 0.18 26.23 -12.22
C ASN A 56 0.86 25.15 -11.35
N THR A 57 1.86 25.56 -10.58
CA THR A 57 2.52 24.67 -9.63
C THR A 57 1.54 24.23 -8.53
N THR A 58 1.53 22.92 -8.24
CA THR A 58 0.64 22.34 -7.24
C THR A 58 1.25 21.09 -6.62
N ASP A 59 0.63 20.56 -5.56
CA ASP A 59 1.03 19.31 -4.91
C ASP A 59 0.65 18.10 -5.77
N PHE A 60 1.56 17.12 -5.92
CA PHE A 60 1.28 15.91 -6.68
C PHE A 60 0.14 15.08 -6.07
N ILE A 61 0.06 14.98 -4.74
CA ILE A 61 -1.00 14.22 -4.06
C ILE A 61 -2.37 14.83 -4.37
N LYS A 62 -2.43 16.18 -4.44
CA LYS A 62 -3.64 16.87 -4.86
C LYS A 62 -3.97 16.57 -6.33
N LEU A 63 -3.00 16.66 -7.25
CA LEU A 63 -3.21 16.30 -8.66
C LEU A 63 -3.73 14.87 -8.82
N PHE A 64 -3.14 13.93 -8.07
CA PHE A 64 -3.55 12.55 -8.10
C PHE A 64 -4.97 12.37 -7.56
N LYS A 65 -5.35 13.12 -6.52
CA LYS A 65 -6.74 13.19 -6.03
C LYS A 65 -7.69 13.69 -7.10
N ASP A 66 -7.33 14.74 -7.80
CA ASP A 66 -8.18 15.39 -8.81
C ASP A 66 -8.49 14.46 -10.00
N VAL A 67 -7.62 13.50 -10.32
CA VAL A 67 -7.86 12.47 -11.36
C VAL A 67 -8.52 11.19 -10.81
N GLY A 68 -8.95 11.16 -9.57
CA GLY A 68 -9.70 10.05 -8.97
C GLY A 68 -8.92 9.16 -8.01
N GLY A 69 -7.64 9.46 -7.76
CA GLY A 69 -6.82 8.77 -6.75
C GLY A 69 -7.42 8.90 -5.35
N ASN A 70 -7.37 7.83 -4.56
CA ASN A 70 -7.98 7.78 -3.23
C ASN A 70 -7.16 7.02 -2.18
N ALA A 71 -5.94 6.63 -2.54
CA ALA A 71 -5.02 5.94 -1.64
C ALA A 71 -3.56 6.27 -1.99
N ILE A 72 -2.68 6.23 -0.99
CA ILE A 72 -1.24 6.44 -1.14
C ILE A 72 -0.50 5.28 -0.48
N ARG A 73 0.56 4.81 -1.12
CA ARG A 73 1.54 3.86 -0.57
C ARG A 73 2.83 4.62 -0.27
N LEU A 74 3.43 4.34 0.89
CA LEU A 74 4.63 5.02 1.38
C LEU A 74 5.65 3.97 1.85
N ARG A 75 6.82 3.97 1.21
CA ARG A 75 7.96 3.14 1.57
C ARG A 75 8.62 3.64 2.85
N VAL A 76 9.09 2.71 3.68
CA VAL A 76 9.87 3.00 4.88
C VAL A 76 11.16 2.18 4.87
N TRP A 77 12.30 2.84 5.01
CA TRP A 77 13.61 2.26 5.26
C TRP A 77 14.00 2.39 6.73
N VAL A 78 15.01 1.63 7.18
CA VAL A 78 15.40 1.62 8.60
C VAL A 78 16.28 2.83 8.94
N ASN A 79 17.45 2.95 8.33
CA ASN A 79 18.37 4.08 8.51
C ASN A 79 18.87 4.59 7.15
N PRO A 80 18.00 5.20 6.35
CA PRO A 80 18.35 5.62 5.00
C PRO A 80 19.38 6.76 5.00
N ALA A 81 20.32 6.69 4.08
CA ALA A 81 21.22 7.80 3.82
C ALA A 81 20.42 9.04 3.40
N GLY A 82 20.70 10.19 4.00
CA GLY A 82 20.01 11.45 3.71
C GLY A 82 18.60 11.57 4.31
N GLY A 83 18.10 10.56 5.05
CA GLY A 83 16.82 10.60 5.76
C GLY A 83 15.58 10.42 4.88
N TRP A 84 15.72 10.22 3.56
CA TRP A 84 14.58 9.98 2.67
C TRP A 84 13.97 8.62 2.96
N ASN A 85 12.63 8.62 3.11
CA ASN A 85 11.85 7.43 3.50
C ASN A 85 12.16 6.92 4.94
N ASP A 86 12.69 7.76 5.82
CA ASP A 86 12.64 7.52 7.27
C ASP A 86 11.23 7.84 7.82
N GLY A 87 11.04 7.68 9.13
CA GLY A 87 9.75 7.94 9.76
C GLY A 87 9.26 9.38 9.67
N ARG A 88 10.17 10.38 9.62
CA ARG A 88 9.81 11.81 9.54
C ARG A 88 9.39 12.18 8.13
N ASP A 89 10.19 11.78 7.15
CA ASP A 89 9.90 11.99 5.73
C ASP A 89 8.58 11.29 5.34
N THR A 90 8.34 10.11 5.86
CA THR A 90 7.09 9.36 5.67
C THR A 90 5.89 10.05 6.31
N LEU A 91 6.04 10.59 7.53
CA LEU A 91 4.97 11.32 8.22
C LEU A 91 4.54 12.57 7.45
N ASP A 92 5.47 13.32 6.85
CA ASP A 92 5.13 14.50 6.05
C ASP A 92 4.21 14.13 4.88
N LYS A 93 4.58 13.12 4.09
CA LYS A 93 3.76 12.60 2.99
C LYS A 93 2.43 12.05 3.46
N ALA A 94 2.41 11.33 4.60
CA ALA A 94 1.19 10.79 5.20
C ALA A 94 0.21 11.91 5.64
N LYS A 95 0.71 13.00 6.21
CA LYS A 95 -0.11 14.18 6.57
C LYS A 95 -0.75 14.82 5.34
N ARG A 96 0.02 14.98 4.26
CA ARG A 96 -0.49 15.53 2.99
C ARG A 96 -1.57 14.63 2.39
N ALA A 97 -1.37 13.30 2.40
CA ALA A 97 -2.36 12.34 1.94
C ALA A 97 -3.63 12.34 2.81
N ALA A 98 -3.48 12.35 4.14
CA ALA A 98 -4.59 12.41 5.08
C ALA A 98 -5.43 13.70 4.92
N ALA A 99 -4.79 14.84 4.67
CA ALA A 99 -5.46 16.11 4.39
C ALA A 99 -6.34 16.05 3.12
N GLN A 100 -6.03 15.16 2.16
CA GLN A 100 -6.84 14.89 0.98
C GLN A 100 -7.87 13.75 1.19
N GLY A 101 -8.00 13.22 2.41
CA GLY A 101 -8.90 12.11 2.73
C GLY A 101 -8.51 10.78 2.09
N MET A 102 -7.23 10.59 1.78
CA MET A 102 -6.73 9.36 1.15
C MET A 102 -6.43 8.27 2.18
N ARG A 103 -6.67 7.03 1.80
CA ARG A 103 -6.23 5.84 2.55
C ARG A 103 -4.72 5.69 2.44
N ILE A 104 -4.09 5.13 3.47
CA ILE A 104 -2.63 5.01 3.54
C ILE A 104 -2.23 3.54 3.67
N MET A 105 -1.30 3.11 2.82
CA MET A 105 -0.54 1.87 2.92
C MET A 105 0.89 2.20 3.30
N MET A 106 1.40 1.53 4.33
CA MET A 106 2.81 1.60 4.72
C MET A 106 3.53 0.40 4.13
N ASP A 107 4.69 0.63 3.51
CA ASP A 107 5.51 -0.40 2.88
C ASP A 107 6.88 -0.48 3.55
N PHE A 108 7.09 -1.49 4.38
CA PHE A 108 8.32 -1.67 5.14
C PHE A 108 9.36 -2.48 4.37
N HIS A 109 10.45 -1.80 3.96
CA HIS A 109 11.67 -2.44 3.50
C HIS A 109 12.61 -2.59 4.69
N TYR A 110 12.94 -3.81 5.08
CA TYR A 110 13.87 -4.06 6.19
C TYR A 110 15.32 -3.95 5.73
N SER A 111 15.66 -2.78 5.24
CA SER A 111 16.96 -2.39 4.70
C SER A 111 17.15 -0.89 4.92
N ASP A 112 18.38 -0.39 4.77
CA ASP A 112 18.68 1.05 4.71
C ASP A 112 18.49 1.64 3.30
N SER A 113 18.09 0.80 2.34
CA SER A 113 17.88 1.16 0.94
C SER A 113 16.90 0.18 0.27
N TRP A 114 16.93 0.09 -1.05
CA TRP A 114 16.07 -0.79 -1.84
C TRP A 114 16.12 -2.26 -1.39
N ALA A 115 14.94 -2.86 -1.26
CA ALA A 115 14.73 -4.28 -1.12
C ALA A 115 13.82 -4.78 -2.25
N ASP A 116 14.25 -5.81 -2.96
CA ASP A 116 13.59 -6.42 -4.12
C ASP A 116 13.92 -7.92 -4.19
N PRO A 117 13.37 -8.70 -5.15
CA PRO A 117 13.62 -10.15 -5.20
C PRO A 117 15.09 -10.55 -5.32
N GLY A 118 15.95 -9.67 -5.82
CA GLY A 118 17.40 -9.87 -5.98
C GLY A 118 18.22 -9.32 -4.82
N LYS A 119 17.63 -8.52 -3.94
CA LYS A 119 18.35 -7.80 -2.87
C LYS A 119 17.48 -7.62 -1.63
N GLN A 120 17.81 -8.32 -0.56
CA GLN A 120 17.15 -8.24 0.75
C GLN A 120 18.19 -8.07 1.88
N THR A 121 19.09 -7.10 1.66
CA THR A 121 20.20 -6.82 2.59
C THR A 121 19.67 -6.26 3.91
N LYS A 122 20.08 -6.86 5.03
CA LYS A 122 19.76 -6.33 6.36
C LYS A 122 20.24 -4.89 6.53
N PRO A 123 19.54 -4.06 7.33
CA PRO A 123 20.09 -2.79 7.79
C PRO A 123 21.46 -2.98 8.43
N ALA A 124 22.36 -2.03 8.23
CA ALA A 124 23.71 -2.11 8.79
C ALA A 124 23.70 -2.28 10.33
N ALA A 125 22.74 -1.64 11.00
CA ALA A 125 22.57 -1.75 12.45
C ALA A 125 22.15 -3.17 12.90
N TRP A 126 21.57 -4.00 12.01
CA TRP A 126 21.11 -5.36 12.31
C TRP A 126 22.01 -6.46 11.74
N ALA A 127 23.14 -6.09 11.11
CA ALA A 127 23.96 -7.03 10.33
C ALA A 127 24.46 -8.24 11.14
N GLY A 128 24.81 -8.04 12.42
CA GLY A 128 25.30 -9.09 13.33
C GLY A 128 24.22 -9.73 14.20
N HIS A 129 22.95 -9.38 14.04
CA HIS A 129 21.88 -9.84 14.91
C HIS A 129 21.50 -11.29 14.63
N SER A 130 21.24 -12.04 15.70
CA SER A 130 20.65 -13.38 15.66
C SER A 130 19.19 -13.33 15.18
N VAL A 131 18.62 -14.46 14.77
CA VAL A 131 17.20 -14.57 14.39
C VAL A 131 16.27 -14.02 15.48
N THR A 132 16.56 -14.27 16.75
CA THR A 132 15.76 -13.74 17.87
C THR A 132 15.82 -12.22 17.93
N GLN A 133 17.00 -11.63 17.75
CA GLN A 133 17.17 -10.18 17.72
C GLN A 133 16.49 -9.57 16.50
N LEU A 134 16.63 -10.17 15.31
CA LEU A 134 15.96 -9.73 14.10
C LEU A 134 14.43 -9.75 14.22
N ASN A 135 13.86 -10.74 14.91
CA ASN A 135 12.42 -10.73 15.22
C ASN A 135 12.02 -9.53 16.08
N THR A 136 12.84 -9.19 17.08
CA THR A 136 12.62 -8.02 17.92
C THR A 136 12.78 -6.72 17.12
N ASP A 137 13.77 -6.65 16.24
CA ASP A 137 14.03 -5.48 15.39
C ASP A 137 12.86 -5.21 14.45
N VAL A 138 12.36 -6.23 13.74
CA VAL A 138 11.17 -6.13 12.87
C VAL A 138 9.96 -5.63 13.64
N TYR A 139 9.70 -6.24 14.81
CA TYR A 139 8.58 -5.83 15.66
C TYR A 139 8.71 -4.36 16.08
N SER A 140 9.87 -4.00 16.66
CA SER A 140 10.10 -2.68 17.23
C SER A 140 10.11 -1.58 16.17
N HIS A 141 10.67 -1.86 14.98
CA HIS A 141 10.69 -0.91 13.87
C HIS A 141 9.28 -0.59 13.37
N ILE A 142 8.46 -1.63 13.08
CA ILE A 142 7.06 -1.42 12.67
C ILE A 142 6.28 -0.71 13.78
N GLN A 143 6.35 -1.21 15.02
CA GLN A 143 5.60 -0.62 16.12
C GLN A 143 5.97 0.85 16.32
N GLY A 144 7.26 1.18 16.31
CA GLY A 144 7.74 2.55 16.50
C GLY A 144 7.25 3.51 15.42
N ILE A 145 7.36 3.13 14.14
CA ILE A 145 6.88 3.96 13.02
C ILE A 145 5.36 4.09 13.05
N LEU A 146 4.62 3.00 13.23
CA LEU A 146 3.16 3.05 13.26
C LEU A 146 2.63 3.84 14.46
N GLN A 147 3.27 3.71 15.63
CA GLN A 147 2.90 4.50 16.80
C GLN A 147 3.19 5.98 16.57
N TYR A 148 4.35 6.32 15.98
CA TYR A 148 4.69 7.70 15.62
C TYR A 148 3.66 8.31 14.66
N LEU A 149 3.21 7.57 13.65
CA LEU A 149 2.13 7.99 12.74
C LEU A 149 0.81 8.20 13.51
N LYS A 150 0.45 7.26 14.36
CA LYS A 150 -0.80 7.30 15.17
C LYS A 150 -0.83 8.49 16.12
N ASP A 151 0.29 8.77 16.81
CA ASP A 151 0.43 9.90 17.72
C ASP A 151 0.32 11.26 16.99
N ASN A 152 0.59 11.26 15.68
CA ASN A 152 0.41 12.41 14.80
C ASN A 152 -0.95 12.42 14.06
N GLY A 153 -1.93 11.62 14.49
CA GLY A 153 -3.30 11.62 13.97
C GLY A 153 -3.47 10.90 12.62
N ILE A 154 -2.48 10.14 12.16
CA ILE A 154 -2.57 9.38 10.92
C ILE A 154 -3.27 8.05 11.16
N THR A 155 -4.20 7.68 10.27
CA THR A 155 -4.80 6.34 10.22
C THR A 155 -4.20 5.54 9.07
N VAL A 156 -3.72 4.32 9.34
CA VAL A 156 -3.15 3.41 8.36
C VAL A 156 -4.16 2.31 8.05
N SER A 157 -4.42 2.07 6.76
CA SER A 157 -5.35 1.04 6.29
C SER A 157 -4.68 -0.30 6.03
N TRP A 158 -3.44 -0.27 5.54
CA TRP A 158 -2.66 -1.46 5.18
C TRP A 158 -1.20 -1.29 5.60
N VAL A 159 -0.59 -2.40 6.03
CA VAL A 159 0.82 -2.46 6.36
C VAL A 159 1.46 -3.62 5.61
N GLN A 160 2.35 -3.31 4.70
CA GLN A 160 3.11 -4.27 3.94
C GLN A 160 4.37 -4.66 4.72
N VAL A 161 4.50 -5.95 5.02
CA VAL A 161 5.61 -6.53 5.80
C VAL A 161 6.62 -7.13 4.83
N GLY A 162 7.61 -6.36 4.47
CA GLY A 162 8.60 -6.67 3.44
C GLY A 162 8.13 -6.30 2.03
N ASN A 163 9.07 -5.94 1.16
CA ASN A 163 8.83 -5.61 -0.25
C ASN A 163 9.37 -6.69 -1.16
N GLU A 164 8.51 -7.22 -2.05
CA GLU A 164 8.85 -8.22 -3.08
C GLU A 164 9.68 -9.38 -2.53
N ILE A 165 9.21 -10.00 -1.45
CA ILE A 165 9.96 -11.01 -0.69
C ILE A 165 9.92 -12.43 -1.31
N ASN A 166 9.88 -12.53 -2.65
CA ASN A 166 9.93 -13.82 -3.38
C ASN A 166 11.07 -14.71 -2.91
N SER A 167 12.22 -14.11 -2.63
CA SER A 167 13.43 -14.79 -2.14
C SER A 167 13.63 -14.66 -0.63
N GLY A 168 12.56 -14.30 0.12
CA GLY A 168 12.61 -14.02 1.55
C GLY A 168 13.01 -12.58 1.86
N MET A 169 13.32 -12.28 3.12
CA MET A 169 13.78 -10.98 3.60
C MET A 169 14.87 -11.13 4.66
N LEU A 170 15.60 -10.05 4.96
CA LEU A 170 16.68 -10.06 5.98
C LEU A 170 17.69 -11.19 5.74
N TRP A 171 18.32 -11.14 4.54
CA TRP A 171 19.27 -12.20 4.16
C TRP A 171 20.52 -12.15 5.06
N ASN A 172 21.09 -13.38 5.39
CA ASN A 172 20.70 -14.72 4.87
C ASN A 172 19.60 -15.41 5.71
N GLU A 173 19.29 -14.96 6.92
CA GLU A 173 18.50 -15.67 7.93
C GLU A 173 17.08 -15.99 7.43
N GLY A 174 16.40 -15.00 6.82
CA GLY A 174 15.04 -15.18 6.28
C GLY A 174 14.99 -15.45 4.78
N LYS A 175 16.11 -15.86 4.16
CA LYS A 175 16.15 -16.21 2.75
C LYS A 175 15.43 -17.54 2.49
N THR A 176 14.61 -17.60 1.42
CA THR A 176 13.99 -18.85 1.01
C THR A 176 15.06 -19.88 0.57
N PRO A 177 14.85 -21.19 0.82
CA PRO A 177 13.62 -21.81 1.32
C PRO A 177 13.48 -21.88 2.85
N ASN A 178 14.18 -21.07 3.65
CA ASN A 178 14.04 -21.08 5.11
C ASN A 178 12.73 -20.39 5.55
N PHE A 179 11.59 -20.99 5.21
CA PHE A 179 10.28 -20.47 5.57
C PHE A 179 10.00 -20.47 7.08
N ALA A 180 10.67 -21.31 7.86
CA ALA A 180 10.52 -21.31 9.31
C ALA A 180 10.97 -19.97 9.92
N THR A 181 12.13 -19.45 9.51
CA THR A 181 12.61 -18.14 9.96
C THR A 181 11.84 -17.00 9.29
N LEU A 182 11.58 -17.10 7.99
CA LEU A 182 10.81 -16.09 7.25
C LEU A 182 9.42 -15.89 7.87
N GLY A 183 8.72 -16.98 8.21
CA GLY A 183 7.42 -16.93 8.88
C GLY A 183 7.47 -16.25 10.24
N GLN A 184 8.55 -16.43 11.02
CA GLN A 184 8.75 -15.70 12.28
C GLN A 184 8.87 -14.19 12.04
N PHE A 185 9.67 -13.76 11.06
CA PHE A 185 9.82 -12.32 10.74
C PHE A 185 8.50 -11.70 10.29
N ILE A 186 7.76 -12.38 9.40
CA ILE A 186 6.43 -11.93 8.96
C ILE A 186 5.47 -11.83 10.14
N ASN A 187 5.47 -12.83 11.05
CA ASN A 187 4.62 -12.83 12.24
C ASN A 187 4.99 -11.71 13.21
N SER A 188 6.27 -11.36 13.35
CA SER A 188 6.71 -10.20 14.14
C SER A 188 6.10 -8.90 13.58
N GLY A 189 6.16 -8.71 12.26
CA GLY A 189 5.53 -7.56 11.59
C GLY A 189 4.01 -7.56 11.71
N TYR A 190 3.37 -8.72 11.55
CA TYR A 190 1.92 -8.88 11.72
C TYR A 190 1.49 -8.46 13.14
N ASN A 191 2.16 -9.00 14.15
CA ASN A 191 1.83 -8.73 15.55
C ASN A 191 2.07 -7.26 15.92
N ALA A 192 3.16 -6.65 15.46
CA ALA A 192 3.46 -5.22 15.66
C ALA A 192 2.37 -4.33 15.03
N THR A 193 1.93 -4.66 13.81
CA THR A 193 0.84 -3.95 13.13
C THR A 193 -0.44 -4.00 13.94
N LYS A 194 -0.85 -5.22 14.37
CA LYS A 194 -2.10 -5.40 15.12
C LYS A 194 -2.06 -4.77 16.52
N ALA A 195 -0.89 -4.63 17.12
CA ALA A 195 -0.71 -3.94 18.40
C ALA A 195 -1.02 -2.43 18.31
N VAL A 196 -0.70 -1.79 17.18
CA VAL A 196 -0.92 -0.34 17.01
C VAL A 196 -2.24 -0.04 16.28
N TYR A 197 -2.49 -0.75 15.17
CA TYR A 197 -3.70 -0.62 14.32
C TYR A 197 -4.40 -1.98 14.18
N PRO A 198 -5.26 -2.38 15.12
CA PRO A 198 -5.91 -3.70 15.09
C PRO A 198 -6.70 -3.97 13.80
N ASN A 199 -7.25 -2.92 13.19
CA ASN A 199 -8.08 -2.99 11.97
C ASN A 199 -7.27 -2.88 10.68
N ALA A 200 -6.00 -2.45 10.71
CA ALA A 200 -5.16 -2.42 9.51
C ALA A 200 -4.90 -3.84 9.01
N LYS A 201 -4.99 -4.01 7.68
CA LYS A 201 -4.71 -5.31 7.06
C LYS A 201 -3.22 -5.44 6.77
N VAL A 202 -2.67 -6.61 7.10
CA VAL A 202 -1.26 -6.92 6.86
C VAL A 202 -1.09 -7.57 5.50
N VAL A 203 -0.21 -6.96 4.68
CA VAL A 203 0.09 -7.38 3.31
C VAL A 203 1.43 -8.12 3.28
N VAL A 204 1.47 -9.28 2.64
CA VAL A 204 2.71 -9.96 2.21
C VAL A 204 2.81 -9.83 0.70
N HIS A 205 3.90 -9.24 0.21
CA HIS A 205 4.05 -8.74 -1.15
C HIS A 205 5.11 -9.51 -1.95
N LEU A 206 4.72 -9.99 -3.12
CA LEU A 206 5.61 -10.63 -4.08
C LEU A 206 5.63 -9.90 -5.43
N ALA A 207 6.77 -9.94 -6.09
CA ALA A 207 6.92 -9.55 -7.49
C ALA A 207 6.23 -10.54 -8.43
N ASN A 208 6.02 -10.10 -9.70
CA ASN A 208 5.51 -10.93 -10.79
C ASN A 208 4.14 -11.54 -10.52
N GLY A 209 3.14 -10.70 -10.22
CA GLY A 209 1.77 -11.12 -9.91
C GLY A 209 1.11 -12.07 -10.91
N TYR A 210 1.65 -12.17 -12.12
CA TYR A 210 1.23 -13.10 -13.17
C TYR A 210 1.77 -14.53 -13.01
N ASP A 211 2.72 -14.76 -12.08
CA ASP A 211 3.38 -16.06 -11.87
C ASP A 211 2.68 -16.87 -10.76
N ASN A 212 1.52 -17.44 -11.09
CA ASN A 212 0.72 -18.22 -10.15
C ASN A 212 1.49 -19.38 -9.50
N ALA A 213 2.39 -20.02 -10.23
CA ALA A 213 3.16 -21.16 -9.70
C ALA A 213 4.08 -20.71 -8.54
N ASN A 214 4.76 -19.57 -8.71
CA ASN A 214 5.61 -18.99 -7.65
C ASN A 214 4.77 -18.53 -6.45
N PHE A 215 3.59 -17.92 -6.69
CA PHE A 215 2.70 -17.51 -5.60
C PHE A 215 2.20 -18.71 -4.80
N ARG A 216 1.77 -19.80 -5.45
CA ARG A 216 1.38 -21.04 -4.77
C ARG A 216 2.52 -21.62 -3.96
N TRP A 217 3.71 -21.75 -4.56
CA TRP A 217 4.88 -22.26 -3.87
C TRP A 217 5.20 -21.44 -2.62
N PHE A 218 5.25 -20.12 -2.75
CA PHE A 218 5.59 -19.24 -1.62
C PHE A 218 4.56 -19.31 -0.50
N PHE A 219 3.28 -19.11 -0.81
CA PHE A 219 2.23 -19.04 0.22
C PHE A 219 1.88 -20.41 0.82
N ASP A 220 2.04 -21.52 0.10
CA ASP A 220 1.89 -22.87 0.66
C ASP A 220 2.99 -23.15 1.70
N ASN A 221 4.24 -22.81 1.39
CA ASN A 221 5.35 -22.96 2.33
C ASN A 221 5.23 -22.00 3.52
N LEU A 222 4.87 -20.74 3.28
CA LEU A 222 4.67 -19.76 4.35
C LEU A 222 3.54 -20.19 5.30
N ARG A 223 2.41 -20.67 4.76
CA ARG A 223 1.29 -21.21 5.55
C ARG A 223 1.73 -22.43 6.37
N SER A 224 2.47 -23.35 5.78
CA SER A 224 3.00 -24.54 6.46
C SER A 224 3.96 -24.19 7.59
N ALA A 225 4.68 -23.05 7.47
CA ALA A 225 5.55 -22.51 8.51
C ALA A 225 4.81 -21.67 9.56
N GLY A 226 3.47 -21.58 9.49
CA GLY A 226 2.66 -20.79 10.43
C GLY A 226 2.72 -19.28 10.23
N GLY A 227 3.10 -18.81 9.04
CA GLY A 227 3.10 -17.40 8.69
C GLY A 227 1.67 -16.81 8.64
N LYS A 228 1.54 -15.56 9.02
CA LYS A 228 0.26 -14.82 9.13
C LYS A 228 0.23 -13.66 8.16
N TRP A 229 -0.88 -13.50 7.45
CA TRP A 229 -1.17 -12.35 6.59
C TRP A 229 -2.69 -12.19 6.44
N ASP A 230 -3.13 -10.98 6.05
CA ASP A 230 -4.53 -10.70 5.71
C ASP A 230 -4.71 -10.56 4.19
N VAL A 231 -3.67 -10.07 3.49
CA VAL A 231 -3.71 -9.67 2.09
C VAL A 231 -2.47 -10.18 1.35
N ILE A 232 -2.65 -10.65 0.14
CA ILE A 232 -1.57 -10.98 -0.78
C ILE A 232 -1.33 -9.80 -1.71
N GLY A 233 -0.15 -9.19 -1.63
CA GLY A 233 0.31 -8.10 -2.49
C GLY A 233 1.02 -8.62 -3.73
N MET A 234 0.84 -7.92 -4.86
CA MET A 234 1.36 -8.31 -6.18
C MET A 234 1.96 -7.11 -6.89
N SER A 235 3.18 -7.22 -7.41
CA SER A 235 3.68 -6.28 -8.44
C SER A 235 3.28 -6.76 -9.82
N HIS A 236 2.95 -5.80 -10.70
CA HIS A 236 2.51 -6.08 -12.05
C HIS A 236 3.10 -5.07 -13.05
N TYR A 237 4.15 -5.49 -13.75
CA TYR A 237 4.84 -4.70 -14.77
C TYR A 237 4.79 -5.42 -16.12
N PRO A 238 3.65 -5.35 -16.84
CA PRO A 238 3.48 -6.09 -18.09
C PRO A 238 4.28 -5.43 -19.22
N PRO A 239 4.83 -6.23 -20.16
CA PRO A 239 5.39 -5.70 -21.39
C PRO A 239 4.33 -4.98 -22.23
N VAL A 240 4.71 -3.87 -22.86
CA VAL A 240 3.80 -3.02 -23.67
C VAL A 240 3.03 -3.82 -24.72
N GLY A 241 3.70 -4.72 -25.44
CA GLY A 241 3.10 -5.48 -26.54
C GLY A 241 2.23 -6.68 -26.13
N SER A 242 2.18 -7.03 -24.84
CA SER A 242 1.48 -8.22 -24.34
C SER A 242 0.73 -7.99 -23.02
N TRP A 243 0.47 -6.74 -22.67
CA TRP A 243 -0.15 -6.40 -21.40
C TRP A 243 -1.52 -7.09 -21.17
N GLN A 244 -2.28 -7.35 -22.25
CA GLN A 244 -3.56 -8.05 -22.16
C GLN A 244 -3.41 -9.48 -21.64
N ASP A 245 -2.42 -10.23 -22.12
CA ASP A 245 -2.10 -11.57 -21.64
C ASP A 245 -1.66 -11.54 -20.19
N TYR A 246 -0.79 -10.59 -19.82
CA TYR A 246 -0.33 -10.44 -18.45
C TYR A 246 -1.46 -10.05 -17.50
N ASN A 247 -2.39 -9.18 -17.90
CA ASN A 247 -3.60 -8.88 -17.12
C ASN A 247 -4.49 -10.13 -16.94
N ASN A 248 -4.64 -10.99 -17.98
CA ASN A 248 -5.39 -12.25 -17.88
C ASN A 248 -4.72 -13.20 -16.87
N ARG A 249 -3.41 -13.35 -16.92
CA ARG A 249 -2.63 -14.20 -16.00
C ARG A 249 -2.69 -13.67 -14.57
N LEU A 250 -2.58 -12.35 -14.38
CA LEU A 250 -2.74 -11.72 -13.08
C LEU A 250 -4.13 -11.95 -12.50
N GLU A 251 -5.20 -11.77 -13.30
CA GLU A 251 -6.56 -12.05 -12.84
C GLU A 251 -6.73 -13.51 -12.42
N THR A 252 -6.20 -14.44 -13.19
CA THR A 252 -6.21 -15.87 -12.84
C THR A 252 -5.54 -16.11 -11.50
N ASN A 253 -4.37 -15.50 -11.27
CA ASN A 253 -3.65 -15.62 -10.02
C ASN A 253 -4.42 -14.97 -8.84
N MET A 254 -4.99 -13.77 -9.02
CA MET A 254 -5.82 -13.13 -7.98
C MET A 254 -6.98 -14.03 -7.53
N ARG A 255 -7.71 -14.61 -8.48
CA ARG A 255 -8.84 -15.53 -8.19
C ARG A 255 -8.37 -16.79 -7.46
N ASP A 256 -7.24 -17.34 -7.87
CA ASP A 256 -6.65 -18.52 -7.22
C ASP A 256 -6.20 -18.21 -5.79
N MET A 257 -5.51 -17.10 -5.55
CA MET A 257 -5.07 -16.70 -4.21
C MET A 257 -6.26 -16.47 -3.27
N ILE A 258 -7.31 -15.82 -3.75
CA ILE A 258 -8.55 -15.63 -3.00
C ILE A 258 -9.18 -16.97 -2.63
N THR A 259 -9.30 -17.87 -3.59
CA THR A 259 -9.96 -19.18 -3.39
C THR A 259 -9.13 -20.10 -2.50
N ARG A 260 -7.82 -20.17 -2.75
CA ARG A 260 -6.90 -21.10 -2.09
C ARG A 260 -6.59 -20.74 -0.65
N TYR A 261 -6.43 -19.46 -0.36
CA TYR A 261 -5.98 -18.98 0.96
C TYR A 261 -7.07 -18.24 1.74
N GLY A 262 -8.20 -17.93 1.12
CA GLY A 262 -9.22 -17.10 1.77
C GLY A 262 -8.74 -15.67 2.03
N SER A 263 -7.64 -15.23 1.37
CA SER A 263 -7.03 -13.92 1.56
C SER A 263 -7.61 -12.90 0.59
N ASP A 264 -7.65 -11.62 1.01
CA ASP A 264 -7.82 -10.54 0.05
C ASP A 264 -6.54 -10.38 -0.79
N VAL A 265 -6.63 -9.67 -1.91
CA VAL A 265 -5.48 -9.37 -2.77
C VAL A 265 -5.40 -7.88 -3.04
N VAL A 266 -4.20 -7.38 -3.34
CA VAL A 266 -3.95 -6.00 -3.75
C VAL A 266 -2.84 -5.99 -4.81
N ILE A 267 -3.01 -5.20 -5.85
CA ILE A 267 -1.92 -4.89 -6.76
C ILE A 267 -1.14 -3.74 -6.11
N SER A 268 -0.04 -4.10 -5.40
CA SER A 268 0.79 -3.17 -4.63
C SER A 268 1.62 -2.26 -5.52
N GLU A 269 1.95 -2.73 -6.73
CA GLU A 269 2.72 -1.98 -7.70
C GLU A 269 2.26 -2.28 -9.13
N VAL A 270 2.17 -1.22 -9.93
CA VAL A 270 2.00 -1.29 -11.37
C VAL A 270 2.69 -0.11 -12.02
N GLY A 271 3.21 -0.28 -13.22
CA GLY A 271 3.82 0.80 -13.99
C GLY A 271 4.13 0.35 -15.42
N MET A 272 4.32 1.33 -16.29
CA MET A 272 4.74 1.14 -17.69
C MET A 272 5.49 2.38 -18.14
N ASP A 273 6.33 2.27 -19.16
CA ASP A 273 7.15 3.37 -19.66
C ASP A 273 6.30 4.63 -19.90
N TRP A 274 6.77 5.77 -19.39
CA TRP A 274 6.04 7.05 -19.42
C TRP A 274 5.68 7.52 -20.83
N GLN A 275 6.46 7.10 -21.86
CA GLN A 275 6.18 7.40 -23.26
C GLN A 275 5.01 6.59 -23.82
N GLN A 276 4.58 5.56 -23.11
CA GLN A 276 3.47 4.67 -23.46
C GLN A 276 2.17 5.06 -22.73
N ALA A 277 1.97 6.34 -22.46
CA ALA A 277 0.86 6.83 -21.61
C ALA A 277 -0.52 6.33 -22.05
N ALA A 278 -0.82 6.33 -23.36
CA ALA A 278 -2.08 5.83 -23.90
C ALA A 278 -2.24 4.31 -23.67
N THR A 279 -1.17 3.53 -23.88
CA THR A 279 -1.17 2.09 -23.60
C THR A 279 -1.32 1.81 -22.12
N THR A 280 -0.63 2.59 -21.28
CA THR A 280 -0.72 2.50 -19.81
C THR A 280 -2.15 2.77 -19.34
N ARG A 281 -2.80 3.81 -19.87
CA ARG A 281 -4.21 4.10 -19.60
C ARG A 281 -5.12 2.92 -19.96
N ALA A 282 -4.94 2.34 -21.15
CA ALA A 282 -5.73 1.18 -21.59
C ALA A 282 -5.51 -0.04 -20.67
N MET A 283 -4.26 -0.33 -20.34
CA MET A 283 -3.86 -1.41 -19.44
C MET A 283 -4.47 -1.21 -18.04
N LEU A 284 -4.35 -0.03 -17.44
CA LEU A 284 -4.91 0.29 -16.12
C LEU A 284 -6.44 0.24 -16.12
N THR A 285 -7.11 0.79 -17.15
CA THR A 285 -8.57 0.73 -17.28
C THR A 285 -9.05 -0.72 -17.31
N ASN A 286 -8.38 -1.58 -18.09
CA ASN A 286 -8.70 -3.02 -18.14
C ASN A 286 -8.43 -3.70 -16.79
N LEU A 287 -7.30 -3.41 -16.14
CA LEU A 287 -6.94 -3.97 -14.83
C LEU A 287 -7.95 -3.60 -13.74
N LEU A 288 -8.37 -2.33 -13.68
CA LEU A 288 -9.38 -1.84 -12.73
C LEU A 288 -10.74 -2.48 -12.99
N SER A 289 -11.14 -2.64 -14.27
CA SER A 289 -12.38 -3.33 -14.64
C SER A 289 -12.39 -4.78 -14.16
N ARG A 290 -11.28 -5.53 -14.39
CA ARG A 290 -11.12 -6.91 -13.93
C ARG A 290 -11.14 -7.02 -12.41
N SER A 291 -10.45 -6.10 -11.73
CA SER A 291 -10.41 -6.02 -10.28
C SER A 291 -11.80 -5.80 -9.69
N ASN A 292 -12.57 -4.88 -10.27
CA ASN A 292 -13.97 -4.65 -9.89
C ASN A 292 -14.87 -5.86 -10.15
N ALA A 293 -14.65 -6.60 -11.25
CA ALA A 293 -15.40 -7.81 -11.58
C ALA A 293 -15.11 -8.98 -10.62
N ILE A 294 -13.94 -9.05 -10.00
CA ILE A 294 -13.65 -9.99 -8.90
C ILE A 294 -14.39 -9.56 -7.63
N GLY A 295 -14.54 -8.27 -7.40
CA GLY A 295 -15.32 -7.69 -6.29
C GLY A 295 -14.46 -7.26 -5.09
N SER A 296 -15.09 -7.19 -3.93
CA SER A 296 -14.53 -6.59 -2.69
C SER A 296 -13.26 -7.27 -2.14
N ARG A 297 -12.91 -8.44 -2.67
CA ARG A 297 -11.69 -9.16 -2.30
C ARG A 297 -10.44 -8.58 -2.97
N VAL A 298 -10.57 -7.76 -4.01
CA VAL A 298 -9.47 -6.96 -4.58
C VAL A 298 -9.52 -5.58 -3.95
N LEU A 299 -8.53 -5.27 -3.11
CA LEU A 299 -8.55 -4.08 -2.28
C LEU A 299 -8.10 -2.82 -3.01
N GLY A 300 -7.28 -2.96 -4.05
CA GLY A 300 -6.78 -1.81 -4.80
C GLY A 300 -5.74 -2.12 -5.86
N VAL A 301 -5.42 -1.06 -6.62
CA VAL A 301 -4.32 -1.00 -7.59
C VAL A 301 -3.50 0.25 -7.28
N PHE A 302 -2.20 0.09 -7.04
CA PHE A 302 -1.27 1.17 -6.73
C PHE A 302 -0.26 1.34 -7.86
N TYR A 303 -0.24 2.52 -8.48
CA TYR A 303 0.80 2.87 -9.44
C TYR A 303 2.09 3.19 -8.67
N TRP A 304 3.23 2.58 -9.06
CA TRP A 304 4.49 2.81 -8.37
C TRP A 304 5.18 4.06 -8.91
N GLU A 305 5.42 5.04 -8.02
CA GLU A 305 6.10 6.31 -8.27
C GLU A 305 5.63 7.03 -9.56
N PRO A 306 4.30 7.24 -9.75
CA PRO A 306 3.81 7.97 -10.92
C PRO A 306 4.34 9.41 -11.00
N ASN A 307 4.76 9.98 -9.86
CA ASN A 307 5.40 11.28 -9.73
C ASN A 307 6.84 11.33 -10.29
N ALA A 308 7.45 10.18 -10.56
CA ALA A 308 8.82 10.16 -11.09
C ALA A 308 8.88 10.88 -12.45
N TYR A 309 9.71 11.92 -12.52
CA TYR A 309 10.09 12.54 -13.80
C TYR A 309 10.84 11.54 -14.67
N PRO A 310 10.73 11.63 -16.00
CA PRO A 310 11.45 10.75 -16.90
C PRO A 310 12.94 10.67 -16.58
N GLY A 311 13.42 9.48 -16.24
CA GLY A 311 14.82 9.25 -15.90
C GLY A 311 15.24 9.59 -14.46
N TRP A 312 14.30 9.99 -13.59
CA TRP A 312 14.60 10.20 -12.16
C TRP A 312 15.23 8.95 -11.55
N GLN A 313 16.48 9.07 -11.08
CA GLN A 313 17.27 7.93 -10.57
C GLN A 313 17.31 6.71 -11.52
N GLY A 314 17.21 6.94 -12.83
CA GLY A 314 17.18 5.90 -13.85
C GLY A 314 15.81 5.25 -14.08
N TYR A 315 14.76 5.69 -13.36
CA TYR A 315 13.42 5.15 -13.51
C TYR A 315 12.66 5.81 -14.69
N THR A 316 11.99 4.99 -15.50
CA THR A 316 11.27 5.47 -16.69
C THR A 316 9.77 5.14 -16.69
N LEU A 317 9.27 4.48 -15.63
CA LEU A 317 7.88 4.02 -15.59
C LEU A 317 6.94 4.97 -14.84
N GLY A 318 7.32 6.27 -14.74
CA GLY A 318 6.48 7.31 -14.14
C GLY A 318 5.25 7.64 -14.99
N ALA A 319 4.44 8.58 -14.52
CA ALA A 319 3.24 9.04 -15.23
C ALA A 319 3.15 10.58 -15.29
N VAL A 320 4.29 11.25 -15.21
CA VAL A 320 4.43 12.69 -15.47
C VAL A 320 5.36 12.92 -16.66
N ASN A 321 5.19 14.05 -17.33
CA ASN A 321 6.07 14.49 -18.40
C ASN A 321 7.24 15.33 -17.85
N ASN A 322 8.16 15.77 -18.74
CA ASN A 322 9.31 16.60 -18.38
C ASN A 322 8.94 17.98 -17.79
N ASN A 323 7.67 18.39 -17.88
CA ASN A 323 7.16 19.65 -17.33
C ASN A 323 6.47 19.44 -15.96
N GLY A 324 6.44 18.21 -15.44
CA GLY A 324 5.77 17.86 -14.18
C GLY A 324 4.24 17.79 -14.28
N GLN A 325 3.69 17.67 -15.50
CA GLN A 325 2.25 17.47 -15.70
C GLN A 325 1.93 16.00 -15.80
N LEU A 326 0.76 15.60 -15.30
CA LEU A 326 0.28 14.23 -15.43
C LEU A 326 0.10 13.87 -16.91
N THR A 327 0.54 12.67 -17.28
CA THR A 327 0.21 12.08 -18.58
C THR A 327 -1.19 11.48 -18.55
N GLU A 328 -1.73 11.12 -19.71
CA GLU A 328 -3.04 10.47 -19.79
C GLU A 328 -3.09 9.08 -19.09
N ALA A 329 -1.96 8.49 -18.74
CA ALA A 329 -1.89 7.21 -18.04
C ALA A 329 -2.78 7.18 -16.78
N LEU A 330 -2.78 8.27 -15.98
CA LEU A 330 -3.54 8.36 -14.74
C LEU A 330 -5.03 8.69 -14.93
N GLN A 331 -5.49 9.01 -16.15
CA GLN A 331 -6.91 9.20 -16.44
C GLN A 331 -7.72 7.89 -16.33
N ALA A 332 -7.07 6.75 -16.14
CA ALA A 332 -7.72 5.48 -15.82
C ALA A 332 -8.32 5.47 -14.40
N PHE A 333 -7.82 6.29 -13.50
CA PHE A 333 -8.27 6.42 -12.12
C PHE A 333 -9.45 7.40 -12.02
#